data_f79c61c3b700eb6c7691ae4103c4d9ef
#
_entry.id   f79c61c3b700eb6c7691ae4103c4d9ef
#
_cell.length_a   1.000
_cell.length_b   1.000
_cell.length_c   1.000
_cell.angle_alpha   90.00
_cell.angle_beta   90.00
_cell.angle_gamma   90.00
#
_symmetry.space_group_name_H-M   'P 1'
#
loop_
_entity.id
_entity.type
_entity.pdbx_description
1 polymer ?
#
loop_
_entity_poly.entity_id
_entity_poly.type
_entity_poly.pdbx_seq_one_letter_code
_entity_poly.pdbx_strand_id
1 'polypeptide(L)'
;MTQPDAPSPKPPLTVLLAAPRGFCAGVDRAIQIVERAIQKWGAPIYVRHEIVHNRHVVERLEAMGAIFVEELDECPDDRPVIFSAHGVPKSVPAAAARRNMIYVDATCPLVSKVHVEAQRQHEAGREIVLIGHAGHPEVIGTMGQLPEGAITLVETVADARAFAPRDPANLAFATQTTLSVEDTAEIVAALQARFPDIAAPHKEDICYATTNRQEAVKALARGADLVLVIGAPNSSNSVRLVEVARRAGAGEARLISSAADLDWACLAGARRVGVTAGASAPEALVSALIEALSARFAVTVEEVRVTEEDVVFKLPRVLAEQ
;
A
#
# COMPACT_ATOMS: atom_id res chain seq x y z
N MET A 1 -19.86 -29.30 48.25
CA MET A 1 -19.43 -28.03 47.67
C MET A 1 -18.20 -28.34 46.81
N THR A 2 -18.37 -28.54 45.52
CA THR A 2 -17.26 -28.71 44.56
C THR A 2 -16.64 -27.33 44.34
N GLN A 3 -15.35 -27.16 44.65
CA GLN A 3 -14.59 -25.96 44.28
C GLN A 3 -14.68 -25.82 42.76
N PRO A 4 -14.90 -24.57 42.24
CA PRO A 4 -14.79 -24.34 40.81
C PRO A 4 -13.36 -24.69 40.39
N ASP A 5 -13.23 -25.53 39.36
CA ASP A 5 -11.94 -25.88 38.74
C ASP A 5 -11.17 -24.61 38.38
N ALA A 6 -9.95 -24.51 38.86
CA ALA A 6 -9.05 -23.42 38.48
C ALA A 6 -8.92 -23.44 36.96
N PRO A 7 -9.01 -22.29 36.25
CA PRO A 7 -8.90 -22.25 34.84
C PRO A 7 -7.56 -22.87 34.39
N SER A 8 -7.63 -23.79 33.44
CA SER A 8 -6.43 -24.43 32.87
C SER A 8 -5.44 -23.37 32.39
N PRO A 9 -4.14 -23.53 32.66
CA PRO A 9 -3.17 -22.53 32.19
C PRO A 9 -3.22 -22.38 30.70
N LYS A 10 -3.23 -21.11 30.23
CA LYS A 10 -3.23 -20.82 28.80
C LYS A 10 -1.96 -21.40 28.16
N PRO A 11 -2.05 -21.98 26.93
CA PRO A 11 -0.85 -22.44 26.24
C PRO A 11 0.07 -21.27 25.88
N PRO A 12 1.40 -21.45 25.95
CA PRO A 12 2.34 -20.41 25.61
C PRO A 12 2.35 -20.10 24.10
N LEU A 13 2.49 -18.83 23.74
CA LEU A 13 2.60 -18.36 22.37
C LEU A 13 3.58 -17.19 22.29
N THR A 14 4.61 -17.29 21.47
CA THR A 14 5.50 -16.18 21.16
C THR A 14 5.00 -15.44 19.93
N VAL A 15 4.74 -14.16 20.05
CA VAL A 15 4.41 -13.26 18.92
C VAL A 15 5.67 -12.52 18.51
N LEU A 16 6.14 -12.79 17.27
CA LEU A 16 7.21 -12.04 16.63
C LEU A 16 6.58 -10.84 15.93
N LEU A 17 6.79 -9.65 16.46
CA LEU A 17 6.16 -8.43 15.99
C LEU A 17 7.09 -7.64 15.08
N ALA A 18 6.75 -7.54 13.79
CA ALA A 18 7.56 -6.82 12.81
C ALA A 18 7.68 -5.32 13.13
N ALA A 19 8.86 -4.76 12.93
CA ALA A 19 9.10 -3.31 12.92
C ALA A 19 10.08 -2.95 11.78
N PRO A 20 9.69 -1.99 10.88
CA PRO A 20 8.43 -1.25 10.87
C PRO A 20 7.23 -2.07 10.38
N ARG A 21 6.04 -1.60 10.70
CA ARG A 21 4.73 -2.14 10.28
C ARG A 21 3.67 -1.03 10.24
N GLY A 22 2.51 -1.32 9.68
CA GLY A 22 1.36 -0.40 9.69
C GLY A 22 1.60 0.87 8.88
N PHE A 23 0.94 1.95 9.22
CA PHE A 23 0.92 3.18 8.43
C PHE A 23 2.31 3.67 8.02
N CYS A 24 2.42 4.05 6.73
CA CYS A 24 3.58 4.79 6.22
C CYS A 24 3.25 6.29 6.16
N ALA A 25 4.28 7.12 5.99
CA ALA A 25 4.11 8.58 5.92
C ALA A 25 3.15 9.04 4.80
N GLY A 26 3.09 8.31 3.68
CA GLY A 26 2.16 8.61 2.58
C GLY A 26 0.71 8.40 2.96
N VAL A 27 0.43 7.28 3.63
CA VAL A 27 -0.91 6.92 4.15
C VAL A 27 -1.33 7.90 5.25
N ASP A 28 -0.47 8.14 6.23
CA ASP A 28 -0.75 9.06 7.32
C ASP A 28 -1.07 10.47 6.80
N ARG A 29 -0.27 10.98 5.86
CA ARG A 29 -0.54 12.26 5.20
C ARG A 29 -1.89 12.28 4.49
N ALA A 30 -2.25 11.23 3.77
CA ALA A 30 -3.50 11.19 3.01
C ALA A 30 -4.73 11.20 3.94
N ILE A 31 -4.67 10.46 5.04
CA ILE A 31 -5.70 10.47 6.09
C ILE A 31 -5.82 11.87 6.71
N GLN A 32 -4.71 12.48 7.09
CA GLN A 32 -4.70 13.84 7.65
C GLN A 32 -5.27 14.87 6.69
N ILE A 33 -5.08 14.71 5.37
CA ILE A 33 -5.67 15.60 4.36
C ILE A 33 -7.20 15.56 4.45
N VAL A 34 -7.82 14.38 4.55
CA VAL A 34 -9.28 14.25 4.68
C VAL A 34 -9.77 14.87 5.99
N GLU A 35 -9.12 14.54 7.11
CA GLU A 35 -9.47 15.08 8.43
C GLU A 35 -9.38 16.62 8.46
N ARG A 36 -8.30 17.18 7.93
CA ARG A 36 -8.12 18.65 7.84
C ARG A 36 -9.11 19.30 6.88
N ALA A 37 -9.48 18.64 5.79
CA ALA A 37 -10.49 19.14 4.88
C ALA A 37 -11.86 19.22 5.55
N ILE A 38 -12.26 18.18 6.31
CA ILE A 38 -13.50 18.18 7.11
C ILE A 38 -13.47 19.32 8.14
N GLN A 39 -12.36 19.52 8.82
CA GLN A 39 -12.21 20.63 9.79
C GLN A 39 -12.33 21.99 9.13
N LYS A 40 -11.72 22.17 7.94
CA LYS A 40 -11.67 23.46 7.24
C LYS A 40 -12.97 23.85 6.56
N TRP A 41 -13.61 22.91 5.86
CA TRP A 41 -14.78 23.22 5.01
C TRP A 41 -16.09 22.66 5.54
N GLY A 42 -16.04 21.88 6.62
CA GLY A 42 -17.21 21.16 7.15
C GLY A 42 -17.58 19.95 6.29
N ALA A 43 -18.32 19.03 6.89
CA ALA A 43 -18.91 17.88 6.19
C ALA A 43 -20.10 18.31 5.30
N PRO A 44 -20.36 17.60 4.19
CA PRO A 44 -19.60 16.48 3.67
C PRO A 44 -18.38 16.92 2.84
N ILE A 45 -17.31 16.11 2.90
CA ILE A 45 -16.16 16.17 1.99
C ILE A 45 -16.18 14.94 1.10
N TYR A 46 -16.03 15.11 -0.20
CA TYR A 46 -16.01 14.01 -1.14
C TYR A 46 -14.58 13.48 -1.31
N VAL A 47 -14.44 12.17 -1.42
CA VAL A 47 -13.16 11.50 -1.63
C VAL A 47 -13.30 10.54 -2.80
N ARG A 48 -12.57 10.79 -3.88
CA ARG A 48 -12.60 9.93 -5.06
C ARG A 48 -11.72 8.71 -4.84
N HIS A 49 -12.34 7.53 -4.90
CA HIS A 49 -11.82 6.23 -4.50
C HIS A 49 -11.49 6.17 -3.00
N GLU A 50 -11.27 4.98 -2.47
CA GLU A 50 -10.73 4.83 -1.11
C GLU A 50 -9.47 5.67 -0.95
N ILE A 51 -9.39 6.47 0.11
CA ILE A 51 -8.19 7.31 0.34
C ILE A 51 -6.94 6.45 0.46
N VAL A 52 -7.07 5.29 1.05
CA VAL A 52 -6.11 4.19 1.14
C VAL A 52 -6.88 2.88 1.22
N HIS A 53 -6.29 1.76 0.78
CA HIS A 53 -6.95 0.46 0.80
C HIS A 53 -7.03 -0.13 2.23
N ASN A 54 -7.95 0.40 3.03
CA ASN A 54 -8.27 -0.13 4.35
C ASN A 54 -9.68 0.30 4.79
N ARG A 55 -10.57 -0.67 4.93
CA ARG A 55 -11.97 -0.43 5.27
C ARG A 55 -12.15 0.29 6.62
N HIS A 56 -11.37 -0.05 7.65
CA HIS A 56 -11.45 0.64 8.95
C HIS A 56 -11.11 2.12 8.85
N VAL A 57 -10.17 2.49 7.97
CA VAL A 57 -9.84 3.88 7.69
C VAL A 57 -10.99 4.56 6.97
N VAL A 58 -11.56 3.92 5.94
CA VAL A 58 -12.71 4.44 5.18
C VAL A 58 -13.90 4.67 6.11
N GLU A 59 -14.33 3.65 6.86
CA GLU A 59 -15.47 3.73 7.79
C GLU A 59 -15.28 4.82 8.87
N ARG A 60 -14.04 4.97 9.37
CA ARG A 60 -13.73 6.04 10.33
C ARG A 60 -13.89 7.42 9.73
N LEU A 61 -13.44 7.63 8.50
CA LEU A 61 -13.57 8.91 7.81
C LEU A 61 -15.02 9.19 7.38
N GLU A 62 -15.78 8.16 7.00
CA GLU A 62 -17.23 8.27 6.76
C GLU A 62 -17.97 8.72 8.01
N ALA A 63 -17.65 8.14 9.17
CA ALA A 63 -18.21 8.57 10.45
C ALA A 63 -17.89 10.03 10.81
N MET A 64 -16.79 10.60 10.24
CA MET A 64 -16.42 12.01 10.38
C MET A 64 -17.10 12.91 9.34
N GLY A 65 -17.77 12.34 8.32
CA GLY A 65 -18.50 13.08 7.28
C GLY A 65 -17.81 13.11 5.92
N ALA A 66 -16.86 12.21 5.66
CA ALA A 66 -16.37 11.96 4.30
C ALA A 66 -17.40 11.12 3.52
N ILE A 67 -17.52 11.38 2.21
CA ILE A 67 -18.31 10.58 1.27
C ILE A 67 -17.37 10.06 0.20
N PHE A 68 -17.21 8.74 0.14
CA PHE A 68 -16.39 8.10 -0.87
C PHE A 68 -17.21 7.86 -2.13
N VAL A 69 -16.63 8.20 -3.28
CA VAL A 69 -17.24 8.07 -4.61
C VAL A 69 -16.24 7.43 -5.57
N GLU A 70 -16.74 6.79 -6.61
CA GLU A 70 -15.88 6.20 -7.64
C GLU A 70 -15.49 7.24 -8.68
N GLU A 71 -16.45 8.05 -9.14
CA GLU A 71 -16.22 9.02 -10.20
C GLU A 71 -16.51 10.46 -9.76
N LEU A 72 -15.82 11.39 -10.43
CA LEU A 72 -15.95 12.80 -10.13
C LEU A 72 -17.37 13.34 -10.37
N ASP A 73 -18.12 12.73 -11.28
CA ASP A 73 -19.49 13.13 -11.61
C ASP A 73 -20.51 12.91 -10.49
N GLU A 74 -20.15 12.07 -9.53
CA GLU A 74 -20.93 11.85 -8.31
C GLU A 74 -20.76 12.99 -7.28
N CYS A 75 -19.76 13.86 -7.48
CA CYS A 75 -19.49 14.98 -6.59
C CYS A 75 -20.26 16.22 -7.02
N PRO A 76 -20.97 16.93 -6.11
CA PRO A 76 -21.50 18.27 -6.37
C PRO A 76 -20.37 19.27 -6.64
N ASP A 77 -20.61 20.26 -7.52
CA ASP A 77 -19.60 21.25 -7.91
C ASP A 77 -19.21 22.22 -6.77
N ASP A 78 -20.13 22.41 -5.82
CA ASP A 78 -19.98 23.33 -4.67
C ASP A 78 -19.30 22.66 -3.44
N ARG A 79 -18.86 21.42 -3.55
CA ARG A 79 -18.22 20.68 -2.46
C ARG A 79 -16.78 20.33 -2.78
N PRO A 80 -15.89 20.38 -1.77
CA PRO A 80 -14.51 19.97 -1.94
C PRO A 80 -14.39 18.46 -2.25
N VAL A 81 -13.50 18.11 -3.17
CA VAL A 81 -13.16 16.71 -3.49
C VAL A 81 -11.68 16.45 -3.23
N ILE A 82 -11.37 15.29 -2.69
CA ILE A 82 -10.01 14.81 -2.42
C ILE A 82 -9.71 13.65 -3.36
N PHE A 83 -8.58 13.70 -4.03
CA PHE A 83 -8.07 12.58 -4.82
C PHE A 83 -7.21 11.67 -3.93
N SER A 84 -7.37 10.36 -4.08
CA SER A 84 -6.74 9.37 -3.20
C SER A 84 -5.20 9.37 -3.25
N ALA A 85 -4.59 8.70 -2.27
CA ALA A 85 -3.13 8.56 -2.17
C ALA A 85 -2.49 7.85 -3.36
N HIS A 86 -3.25 7.07 -4.11
CA HIS A 86 -2.79 6.28 -5.25
C HIS A 86 -2.46 7.11 -6.49
N GLY A 87 -2.88 8.37 -6.53
CA GLY A 87 -2.77 9.22 -7.70
C GLY A 87 -3.91 9.05 -8.69
N VAL A 88 -4.04 10.01 -9.59
CA VAL A 88 -5.12 10.04 -10.59
C VAL A 88 -4.57 10.39 -11.98
N PRO A 89 -5.23 9.96 -13.07
CA PRO A 89 -4.95 10.44 -14.41
C PRO A 89 -5.05 11.97 -14.51
N LYS A 90 -4.25 12.61 -15.37
CA LYS A 90 -4.32 14.07 -15.63
C LYS A 90 -5.71 14.57 -16.02
N SER A 91 -6.53 13.71 -16.60
CA SER A 91 -7.91 14.03 -16.97
C SER A 91 -8.80 14.39 -15.77
N VAL A 92 -8.54 13.80 -14.59
CA VAL A 92 -9.36 14.01 -13.37
C VAL A 92 -9.22 15.43 -12.82
N PRO A 93 -8.02 15.94 -12.49
CA PRO A 93 -7.89 17.34 -12.06
C PRO A 93 -8.30 18.33 -13.16
N ALA A 94 -8.09 17.99 -14.45
CA ALA A 94 -8.57 18.83 -15.55
C ALA A 94 -10.12 18.88 -15.61
N ALA A 95 -10.81 17.78 -15.32
CA ALA A 95 -12.27 17.75 -15.24
C ALA A 95 -12.78 18.57 -14.03
N ALA A 96 -12.15 18.41 -12.84
CA ALA A 96 -12.49 19.21 -11.67
C ALA A 96 -12.31 20.72 -11.92
N ALA A 97 -11.22 21.11 -12.58
CA ALA A 97 -10.96 22.51 -12.95
C ALA A 97 -12.00 23.06 -13.91
N ARG A 98 -12.45 22.30 -14.92
CA ARG A 98 -13.54 22.73 -15.83
C ARG A 98 -14.87 22.95 -15.11
N ARG A 99 -15.12 22.23 -14.03
CA ARG A 99 -16.30 22.37 -13.18
C ARG A 99 -16.13 23.40 -12.08
N ASN A 100 -14.99 24.12 -12.02
CA ASN A 100 -14.61 25.05 -10.96
C ASN A 100 -14.68 24.45 -9.54
N MET A 101 -14.47 23.15 -9.40
CA MET A 101 -14.48 22.46 -8.11
C MET A 101 -13.26 22.81 -7.27
N ILE A 102 -13.44 22.89 -5.96
CA ILE A 102 -12.33 22.87 -5.01
C ILE A 102 -11.84 21.41 -4.92
N TYR A 103 -10.58 21.16 -5.25
CA TYR A 103 -10.01 19.85 -5.06
C TYR A 103 -8.67 19.88 -4.33
N VAL A 104 -8.37 18.80 -3.62
CA VAL A 104 -7.09 18.58 -2.96
C VAL A 104 -6.52 17.24 -3.44
N ASP A 105 -5.32 17.27 -3.96
CA ASP A 105 -4.61 16.07 -4.39
C ASP A 105 -3.85 15.46 -3.19
N ALA A 106 -4.33 14.30 -2.71
CA ALA A 106 -3.68 13.55 -1.65
C ALA A 106 -2.67 12.52 -2.17
N THR A 107 -2.38 12.48 -3.47
CA THR A 107 -1.36 11.59 -4.06
C THR A 107 -0.10 11.56 -3.22
N CYS A 108 0.36 10.36 -2.88
CA CYS A 108 1.60 10.18 -2.14
C CYS A 108 2.77 10.82 -2.90
N PRO A 109 3.66 11.58 -2.26
CA PRO A 109 4.81 12.19 -2.92
C PRO A 109 5.70 11.19 -3.67
N LEU A 110 5.74 9.92 -3.23
CA LEU A 110 6.52 8.88 -3.89
C LEU A 110 5.82 8.37 -5.17
N VAL A 111 4.50 8.37 -5.22
CA VAL A 111 3.73 8.12 -6.45
C VAL A 111 3.86 9.32 -7.40
N SER A 112 3.76 10.54 -6.89
CA SER A 112 3.99 11.75 -7.71
C SER A 112 5.39 11.77 -8.35
N LYS A 113 6.40 11.23 -7.66
CA LYS A 113 7.74 11.05 -8.21
C LYS A 113 7.72 10.15 -9.46
N VAL A 114 7.01 9.02 -9.41
CA VAL A 114 6.86 8.11 -10.55
C VAL A 114 6.17 8.81 -11.71
N HIS A 115 5.09 9.56 -11.44
CA HIS A 115 4.39 10.35 -12.45
C HIS A 115 5.31 11.36 -13.16
N VAL A 116 6.08 12.13 -12.39
CA VAL A 116 7.01 13.14 -12.93
C VAL A 116 8.13 12.47 -13.73
N GLU A 117 8.67 11.35 -13.24
CA GLU A 117 9.73 10.63 -13.93
C GLU A 117 9.23 10.06 -15.26
N ALA A 118 8.04 9.43 -15.28
CA ALA A 118 7.44 8.93 -16.53
C ALA A 118 7.23 10.05 -17.55
N GLN A 119 6.74 11.23 -17.12
CA GLN A 119 6.58 12.39 -18.01
C GLN A 119 7.94 12.86 -18.56
N ARG A 120 8.96 12.99 -17.71
CA ARG A 120 10.30 13.41 -18.13
C ARG A 120 10.92 12.45 -19.14
N GLN A 121 10.76 11.15 -18.94
CA GLN A 121 11.27 10.13 -19.87
C GLN A 121 10.53 10.18 -21.20
N HIS A 122 9.22 10.40 -21.18
CA HIS A 122 8.43 10.58 -22.41
C HIS A 122 8.81 11.85 -23.18
N GLU A 123 9.01 12.98 -22.48
CA GLU A 123 9.49 14.24 -23.07
C GLU A 123 10.88 14.09 -23.70
N ALA A 124 11.69 13.18 -23.17
CA ALA A 124 12.99 12.79 -23.78
C ALA A 124 12.85 11.85 -24.98
N GLY A 125 11.63 11.55 -25.43
CA GLY A 125 11.35 10.72 -26.60
C GLY A 125 11.33 9.22 -26.34
N ARG A 126 11.31 8.77 -25.05
CA ARG A 126 11.31 7.36 -24.71
C ARG A 126 9.89 6.78 -24.63
N GLU A 127 9.75 5.54 -25.10
CA GLU A 127 8.60 4.71 -24.80
C GLU A 127 8.76 4.14 -23.37
N ILE A 128 7.68 4.14 -22.58
CA ILE A 128 7.71 3.79 -21.17
C ILE A 128 7.14 2.39 -20.96
N VAL A 129 7.87 1.55 -20.25
CA VAL A 129 7.38 0.28 -19.69
C VAL A 129 7.03 0.50 -18.23
N LEU A 130 5.76 0.33 -17.85
CA LEU A 130 5.33 0.37 -16.46
C LEU A 130 5.22 -1.06 -15.93
N ILE A 131 6.02 -1.39 -14.93
CA ILE A 131 5.89 -2.65 -14.20
C ILE A 131 4.85 -2.43 -13.07
N GLY A 132 3.76 -3.19 -13.09
CA GLY A 132 2.66 -2.99 -12.14
C GLY A 132 1.53 -3.98 -12.36
N HIS A 133 0.44 -3.84 -11.60
CA HIS A 133 -0.73 -4.71 -11.70
C HIS A 133 -1.88 -4.00 -12.41
N ALA A 134 -2.43 -4.64 -13.44
CA ALA A 134 -3.59 -4.12 -14.17
C ALA A 134 -4.77 -3.85 -13.21
N GLY A 135 -5.47 -2.74 -13.46
CA GLY A 135 -6.62 -2.33 -12.65
C GLY A 135 -6.28 -1.67 -11.31
N HIS A 136 -5.02 -1.69 -10.86
CA HIS A 136 -4.66 -0.98 -9.65
C HIS A 136 -4.72 0.54 -9.84
N PRO A 137 -5.33 1.33 -8.91
CA PRO A 137 -5.48 2.79 -9.06
C PRO A 137 -4.18 3.54 -9.33
N GLU A 138 -3.06 3.15 -8.69
CA GLU A 138 -1.74 3.75 -8.93
C GLU A 138 -1.27 3.52 -10.38
N VAL A 139 -1.50 2.33 -10.94
CA VAL A 139 -1.16 2.01 -12.33
C VAL A 139 -2.01 2.81 -13.29
N ILE A 140 -3.32 2.88 -13.05
CA ILE A 140 -4.25 3.72 -13.84
C ILE A 140 -3.82 5.19 -13.77
N GLY A 141 -3.51 5.69 -12.57
CA GLY A 141 -3.03 7.05 -12.34
C GLY A 141 -1.75 7.37 -13.10
N THR A 142 -0.78 6.46 -13.06
CA THR A 142 0.51 6.61 -13.74
C THR A 142 0.38 6.53 -15.26
N MET A 143 -0.37 5.56 -15.78
CA MET A 143 -0.63 5.45 -17.23
C MET A 143 -1.34 6.69 -17.75
N GLY A 144 -2.28 7.24 -16.98
CA GLY A 144 -3.01 8.45 -17.32
C GLY A 144 -2.21 9.77 -17.23
N GLN A 145 -0.91 9.71 -16.91
CA GLN A 145 -0.03 10.90 -16.98
C GLN A 145 0.43 11.22 -18.41
N LEU A 146 0.38 10.26 -19.32
CA LEU A 146 0.88 10.37 -20.68
C LEU A 146 -0.23 10.12 -21.70
N PRO A 147 -0.02 10.49 -22.97
CA PRO A 147 -0.95 10.14 -24.04
C PRO A 147 -1.14 8.62 -24.14
N GLU A 148 -2.30 8.22 -24.64
CA GLU A 148 -2.59 6.81 -24.90
C GLU A 148 -1.51 6.16 -25.76
N GLY A 149 -1.07 4.96 -25.39
CA GLY A 149 -0.03 4.21 -26.09
C GLY A 149 1.41 4.67 -25.79
N ALA A 150 1.63 5.68 -24.95
CA ALA A 150 2.98 6.10 -24.54
C ALA A 150 3.57 5.23 -23.41
N ILE A 151 2.71 4.53 -22.68
CA ILE A 151 3.10 3.58 -21.62
C ILE A 151 2.54 2.20 -21.95
N THR A 152 3.39 1.18 -21.85
CA THR A 152 2.97 -0.23 -21.93
C THR A 152 3.08 -0.87 -20.56
N LEU A 153 2.01 -1.51 -20.07
CA LEU A 153 1.99 -2.24 -18.81
C LEU A 153 2.63 -3.62 -19.00
N VAL A 154 3.49 -4.00 -18.05
CA VAL A 154 4.13 -5.31 -17.93
C VAL A 154 3.92 -5.80 -16.50
N GLU A 155 3.29 -6.97 -16.35
CA GLU A 155 2.96 -7.55 -15.04
C GLU A 155 3.90 -8.68 -14.65
N THR A 156 4.42 -9.41 -15.65
CA THR A 156 5.18 -10.65 -15.46
C THR A 156 6.46 -10.69 -16.28
N VAL A 157 7.36 -11.61 -15.93
CA VAL A 157 8.54 -11.94 -16.74
C VAL A 157 8.14 -12.39 -18.16
N ALA A 158 7.00 -13.06 -18.31
CA ALA A 158 6.50 -13.48 -19.62
C ALA A 158 6.11 -12.28 -20.48
N ASP A 159 5.44 -11.28 -19.89
CA ASP A 159 5.11 -10.03 -20.58
C ASP A 159 6.37 -9.26 -20.99
N ALA A 160 7.36 -9.19 -20.08
CA ALA A 160 8.65 -8.55 -20.38
C ALA A 160 9.37 -9.23 -21.56
N ARG A 161 9.28 -10.55 -21.66
CA ARG A 161 9.82 -11.32 -22.79
C ARG A 161 9.02 -11.15 -24.08
N ALA A 162 7.71 -10.94 -23.98
CA ALA A 162 6.83 -10.74 -25.12
C ALA A 162 6.76 -9.27 -25.59
N PHE A 163 7.16 -8.33 -24.75
CA PHE A 163 7.09 -6.89 -25.05
C PHE A 163 7.80 -6.55 -26.36
N ALA A 164 7.11 -5.85 -27.26
CA ALA A 164 7.61 -5.44 -28.56
C ALA A 164 7.50 -3.90 -28.69
N PRO A 165 8.56 -3.16 -28.35
CA PRO A 165 8.55 -1.70 -28.44
C PRO A 165 8.59 -1.20 -29.89
N ARG A 166 8.15 0.03 -30.09
CA ARG A 166 8.27 0.72 -31.39
C ARG A 166 9.71 1.08 -31.71
N ASP A 167 10.48 1.49 -30.69
CA ASP A 167 11.89 1.84 -30.79
C ASP A 167 12.68 1.21 -29.62
N PRO A 168 13.33 0.06 -29.85
CA PRO A 168 14.12 -0.63 -28.82
C PRO A 168 15.30 0.17 -28.22
N ALA A 169 15.77 1.20 -28.94
CA ALA A 169 16.89 2.03 -28.48
C ALA A 169 16.46 3.16 -27.53
N ASN A 170 15.17 3.50 -27.52
CA ASN A 170 14.63 4.64 -26.75
C ASN A 170 13.56 4.19 -25.76
N LEU A 171 13.97 3.41 -24.77
CA LEU A 171 13.10 2.87 -23.75
C LEU A 171 13.44 3.41 -22.37
N ALA A 172 12.45 3.52 -21.51
CA ALA A 172 12.61 3.65 -20.07
C ALA A 172 11.60 2.74 -19.35
N PHE A 173 11.89 2.37 -18.10
CA PHE A 173 10.91 1.71 -17.28
C PHE A 173 10.62 2.50 -16.01
N ALA A 174 9.43 2.29 -15.48
CA ALA A 174 9.00 2.73 -14.16
C ALA A 174 8.29 1.57 -13.46
N THR A 175 8.11 1.65 -12.15
CA THR A 175 7.41 0.60 -11.40
C THR A 175 6.32 1.18 -10.50
N GLN A 176 5.29 0.38 -10.23
CA GLN A 176 4.37 0.63 -9.13
C GLN A 176 5.13 0.58 -7.80
N THR A 177 4.75 1.44 -6.85
CA THR A 177 5.50 1.64 -5.60
C THR A 177 5.37 0.51 -4.58
N THR A 178 4.42 -0.41 -4.77
CA THR A 178 4.04 -1.45 -3.80
C THR A 178 4.28 -2.89 -4.26
N LEU A 179 5.15 -3.08 -5.23
CA LEU A 179 5.50 -4.41 -5.76
C LEU A 179 6.44 -5.19 -4.83
N SER A 180 6.54 -6.48 -5.07
CA SER A 180 7.63 -7.31 -4.53
C SER A 180 8.97 -6.87 -5.13
N VAL A 181 9.96 -6.65 -4.28
CA VAL A 181 11.30 -6.22 -4.71
C VAL A 181 11.94 -7.30 -5.59
N GLU A 182 11.85 -8.56 -5.18
CA GLU A 182 12.43 -9.68 -5.92
C GLU A 182 11.73 -9.91 -7.26
N ASP A 183 10.38 -9.94 -7.29
CA ASP A 183 9.63 -10.15 -8.53
C ASP A 183 9.89 -9.03 -9.54
N THR A 184 9.98 -7.80 -9.05
CA THR A 184 10.31 -6.64 -9.89
C THR A 184 11.71 -6.76 -10.46
N ALA A 185 12.68 -7.21 -9.66
CA ALA A 185 14.04 -7.41 -10.12
C ALA A 185 14.13 -8.47 -11.25
N GLU A 186 13.34 -9.55 -11.17
CA GLU A 186 13.27 -10.56 -12.22
C GLU A 186 12.70 -9.99 -13.53
N ILE A 187 11.63 -9.17 -13.44
CA ILE A 187 11.03 -8.51 -14.60
C ILE A 187 12.03 -7.51 -15.24
N VAL A 188 12.67 -6.69 -14.41
CA VAL A 188 13.69 -5.72 -14.86
C VAL A 188 14.86 -6.44 -15.55
N ALA A 189 15.36 -7.55 -14.96
CA ALA A 189 16.43 -8.35 -15.57
C ALA A 189 16.01 -8.91 -16.94
N ALA A 190 14.77 -9.35 -17.10
CA ALA A 190 14.25 -9.83 -18.38
C ALA A 190 14.15 -8.71 -19.43
N LEU A 191 13.77 -7.50 -19.03
CA LEU A 191 13.76 -6.31 -19.90
C LEU A 191 15.18 -5.90 -20.30
N GLN A 192 16.10 -5.82 -19.35
CA GLN A 192 17.51 -5.44 -19.60
C GLN A 192 18.26 -6.45 -20.47
N ALA A 193 17.95 -7.74 -20.32
CA ALA A 193 18.53 -8.78 -21.20
C ALA A 193 18.12 -8.60 -22.67
N ARG A 194 16.95 -8.02 -22.94
CA ARG A 194 16.46 -7.75 -24.31
C ARG A 194 16.80 -6.34 -24.79
N PHE A 195 16.84 -5.40 -23.88
CA PHE A 195 17.04 -3.97 -24.13
C PHE A 195 18.13 -3.44 -23.18
N PRO A 196 19.42 -3.68 -23.46
CA PRO A 196 20.50 -3.34 -22.53
C PRO A 196 20.58 -1.86 -22.17
N ASP A 197 20.12 -0.98 -23.07
CA ASP A 197 20.15 0.48 -22.89
C ASP A 197 18.86 1.06 -22.31
N ILE A 198 17.92 0.20 -21.84
CA ILE A 198 16.68 0.68 -21.23
C ILE A 198 17.00 1.56 -20.01
N ALA A 199 16.50 2.79 -20.01
CA ALA A 199 16.74 3.74 -18.93
C ALA A 199 15.99 3.34 -17.67
N ALA A 200 16.70 3.21 -16.57
CA ALA A 200 16.15 3.00 -15.25
C ALA A 200 15.66 4.33 -14.63
N PRO A 201 14.71 4.29 -13.66
CA PRO A 201 14.37 5.46 -12.89
C PRO A 201 15.59 6.00 -12.11
N HIS A 202 15.69 7.32 -11.97
CA HIS A 202 16.82 7.97 -11.29
C HIS A 202 17.00 7.50 -9.84
N LYS A 203 15.88 7.20 -9.16
CA LYS A 203 15.83 6.56 -7.85
C LYS A 203 14.79 5.46 -7.93
N GLU A 204 14.97 4.40 -7.16
CA GLU A 204 14.02 3.29 -7.10
C GLU A 204 12.59 3.78 -6.90
N ASP A 205 11.65 3.17 -7.62
CA ASP A 205 10.24 3.51 -7.56
C ASP A 205 9.52 2.75 -6.45
N ILE A 206 9.93 1.50 -6.16
CA ILE A 206 9.42 0.78 -4.99
C ILE A 206 9.75 1.63 -3.75
N CYS A 207 8.72 2.00 -3.00
CA CYS A 207 8.90 2.97 -1.93
C CYS A 207 9.59 2.35 -0.70
N TYR A 208 10.28 3.20 0.08
CA TYR A 208 10.95 2.79 1.32
C TYR A 208 10.04 1.98 2.25
N ALA A 209 8.78 2.38 2.36
CA ALA A 209 7.83 1.73 3.24
C ALA A 209 7.51 0.29 2.78
N THR A 210 7.43 0.06 1.47
CA THR A 210 7.28 -1.28 0.89
C THR A 210 8.51 -2.12 1.15
N THR A 211 9.70 -1.62 0.84
CA THR A 211 10.97 -2.32 1.04
C THR A 211 11.18 -2.67 2.51
N ASN A 212 11.03 -1.70 3.42
CA ASN A 212 11.25 -1.92 4.84
C ASN A 212 10.29 -2.97 5.43
N ARG A 213 9.01 -2.95 5.05
CA ARG A 213 8.04 -3.95 5.52
C ARG A 213 8.32 -5.33 4.98
N GLN A 214 8.78 -5.44 3.73
CA GLN A 214 9.22 -6.71 3.17
C GLN A 214 10.45 -7.25 3.90
N GLU A 215 11.45 -6.43 4.19
CA GLU A 215 12.61 -6.83 4.98
C GLU A 215 12.23 -7.26 6.41
N ALA A 216 11.32 -6.54 7.06
CA ALA A 216 10.82 -6.90 8.38
C ALA A 216 10.10 -8.28 8.37
N VAL A 217 9.29 -8.54 7.33
CA VAL A 217 8.64 -9.84 7.16
C VAL A 217 9.65 -10.96 6.93
N LYS A 218 10.67 -10.74 6.08
CA LYS A 218 11.73 -11.73 5.83
C LYS A 218 12.48 -12.08 7.12
N ALA A 219 12.74 -11.08 7.98
CA ALA A 219 13.44 -11.27 9.23
C ALA A 219 12.65 -12.16 10.21
N LEU A 220 11.32 -11.96 10.32
CA LEU A 220 10.49 -12.75 11.24
C LEU A 220 10.06 -14.11 10.68
N ALA A 221 9.89 -14.23 9.36
CA ALA A 221 9.30 -15.41 8.71
C ALA A 221 10.11 -16.69 8.98
N ARG A 222 11.44 -16.62 9.01
CA ARG A 222 12.32 -17.78 9.24
C ARG A 222 12.16 -18.42 10.62
N GLY A 223 11.60 -17.69 11.58
CA GLY A 223 11.38 -18.16 12.94
C GLY A 223 9.92 -18.35 13.33
N ALA A 224 8.99 -18.22 12.37
CA ALA A 224 7.56 -18.26 12.60
C ALA A 224 6.93 -19.54 12.01
N ASP A 225 6.08 -20.19 12.81
CA ASP A 225 5.23 -21.30 12.34
C ASP A 225 4.11 -20.79 11.44
N LEU A 226 3.61 -19.58 11.74
CA LEU A 226 2.56 -18.88 11.02
C LEU A 226 2.91 -17.39 10.98
N VAL A 227 2.67 -16.73 9.85
CA VAL A 227 2.71 -15.26 9.73
C VAL A 227 1.32 -14.71 9.46
N LEU A 228 0.85 -13.81 10.31
CA LEU A 228 -0.39 -13.06 10.13
C LEU A 228 -0.06 -11.65 9.62
N VAL A 229 -0.57 -11.34 8.45
CA VAL A 229 -0.46 -10.02 7.84
C VAL A 229 -1.80 -9.31 7.99
N ILE A 230 -1.83 -8.22 8.73
CA ILE A 230 -3.03 -7.38 8.86
C ILE A 230 -3.08 -6.43 7.67
N GLY A 231 -4.18 -6.47 6.90
CA GLY A 231 -4.36 -5.65 5.72
C GLY A 231 -5.58 -6.04 4.90
N ALA A 232 -5.88 -5.23 3.89
CA ALA A 232 -7.00 -5.46 3.00
C ALA A 232 -6.61 -6.30 1.78
N PRO A 233 -7.51 -7.13 1.23
CA PRO A 233 -7.22 -7.96 0.05
C PRO A 233 -6.98 -7.14 -1.22
N ASN A 234 -7.49 -5.92 -1.31
CA ASN A 234 -7.24 -4.98 -2.40
C ASN A 234 -5.99 -4.11 -2.17
N SER A 235 -5.29 -4.28 -1.05
CA SER A 235 -4.01 -3.60 -0.78
C SER A 235 -2.85 -4.39 -1.37
N SER A 236 -2.27 -3.92 -2.47
CA SER A 236 -1.11 -4.54 -3.11
C SER A 236 0.04 -4.77 -2.11
N ASN A 237 0.37 -3.78 -1.28
CA ASN A 237 1.40 -3.94 -0.25
C ASN A 237 1.09 -5.10 0.71
N SER A 238 -0.15 -5.21 1.21
CA SER A 238 -0.53 -6.27 2.17
C SER A 238 -0.46 -7.66 1.56
N VAL A 239 -0.93 -7.82 0.32
CA VAL A 239 -0.88 -9.09 -0.41
C VAL A 239 0.57 -9.52 -0.64
N ARG A 240 1.44 -8.58 -1.06
CA ARG A 240 2.88 -8.86 -1.26
C ARG A 240 3.57 -9.32 0.02
N LEU A 241 3.21 -8.79 1.19
CA LEU A 241 3.79 -9.24 2.46
C LEU A 241 3.48 -10.72 2.76
N VAL A 242 2.29 -11.21 2.41
CA VAL A 242 1.96 -12.65 2.54
C VAL A 242 2.84 -13.51 1.64
N GLU A 243 3.05 -13.10 0.41
CA GLU A 243 3.87 -13.82 -0.55
C GLU A 243 5.35 -13.83 -0.14
N VAL A 244 5.85 -12.67 0.29
CA VAL A 244 7.23 -12.53 0.81
C VAL A 244 7.42 -13.40 2.05
N ALA A 245 6.45 -13.46 2.98
CA ALA A 245 6.53 -14.32 4.16
C ALA A 245 6.66 -15.81 3.77
N ARG A 246 5.86 -16.27 2.81
CA ARG A 246 5.92 -17.66 2.32
C ARG A 246 7.27 -17.97 1.66
N ARG A 247 7.77 -17.09 0.81
CA ARG A 247 9.09 -17.25 0.17
C ARG A 247 10.24 -17.23 1.18
N ALA A 248 10.12 -16.43 2.24
CA ALA A 248 11.14 -16.32 3.27
C ALA A 248 11.16 -17.51 4.24
N GLY A 249 10.24 -18.48 4.09
CA GLY A 249 10.25 -19.72 4.83
C GLY A 249 9.33 -19.76 6.04
N ALA A 250 8.31 -18.92 6.11
CA ALA A 250 7.22 -19.10 7.06
C ALA A 250 6.51 -20.45 6.81
N GLY A 251 6.16 -21.17 7.87
CA GLY A 251 5.41 -22.43 7.73
C GLY A 251 4.06 -22.21 7.05
N GLU A 252 3.38 -21.12 7.41
CA GLU A 252 2.17 -20.61 6.77
C GLU A 252 2.15 -19.07 6.81
N ALA A 253 1.45 -18.42 5.87
CA ALA A 253 1.21 -16.99 5.91
C ALA A 253 -0.21 -16.67 5.46
N ARG A 254 -0.91 -15.84 6.22
CA ARG A 254 -2.31 -15.45 5.97
C ARG A 254 -2.50 -13.95 6.02
N LEU A 255 -3.37 -13.45 5.15
CA LEU A 255 -3.90 -12.09 5.21
C LEU A 255 -5.19 -12.11 6.05
N ILE A 256 -5.30 -11.17 6.98
CA ILE A 256 -6.51 -10.94 7.78
C ILE A 256 -6.82 -9.45 7.79
N SER A 257 -8.09 -9.08 7.69
CA SER A 257 -8.47 -7.66 7.76
C SER A 257 -8.52 -7.17 9.20
N SER A 258 -8.85 -8.06 10.14
CA SER A 258 -8.94 -7.78 11.57
C SER A 258 -8.78 -9.06 12.41
N ALA A 259 -8.74 -8.93 13.72
CA ALA A 259 -8.75 -10.07 14.65
C ALA A 259 -10.04 -10.91 14.54
N ALA A 260 -11.15 -10.31 14.11
CA ALA A 260 -12.42 -11.01 13.93
C ALA A 260 -12.41 -12.01 12.75
N ASP A 261 -11.54 -11.77 11.77
CA ASP A 261 -11.40 -12.62 10.57
C ASP A 261 -10.41 -13.77 10.79
N LEU A 262 -9.81 -13.86 11.98
CA LEU A 262 -8.83 -14.89 12.28
C LEU A 262 -9.49 -16.27 12.40
N ASP A 263 -9.14 -17.16 11.49
CA ASP A 263 -9.44 -18.58 11.66
C ASP A 263 -8.51 -19.18 12.73
N TRP A 264 -9.06 -19.37 13.91
CA TRP A 264 -8.32 -19.87 15.08
C TRP A 264 -7.73 -21.26 14.87
N ALA A 265 -8.22 -22.03 13.91
CA ALA A 265 -7.69 -23.35 13.61
C ALA A 265 -6.25 -23.30 13.07
N CYS A 266 -5.87 -22.19 12.41
CA CYS A 266 -4.49 -22.01 11.91
C CYS A 266 -3.44 -21.86 13.02
N LEU A 267 -3.86 -21.60 14.25
CA LEU A 267 -2.97 -21.53 15.42
C LEU A 267 -2.77 -22.88 16.12
N ALA A 268 -3.43 -23.95 15.64
CA ALA A 268 -3.29 -25.27 16.22
C ALA A 268 -1.84 -25.79 16.09
N GLY A 269 -1.17 -25.95 17.22
CA GLY A 269 0.23 -26.39 17.27
C GLY A 269 1.28 -25.30 17.03
N ALA A 270 0.88 -24.07 16.65
CA ALA A 270 1.80 -22.96 16.50
C ALA A 270 2.35 -22.52 17.86
N ARG A 271 3.65 -22.30 17.93
CA ARG A 271 4.36 -21.77 19.11
C ARG A 271 4.90 -20.37 18.87
N ARG A 272 5.21 -20.03 17.63
CA ARG A 272 5.78 -18.75 17.22
C ARG A 272 4.95 -18.19 16.05
N VAL A 273 4.29 -17.06 16.27
CA VAL A 273 3.45 -16.39 15.28
C VAL A 273 4.05 -15.04 14.94
N GLY A 274 4.44 -14.88 13.68
CA GLY A 274 4.83 -13.59 13.14
C GLY A 274 3.60 -12.72 12.93
N VAL A 275 3.67 -11.46 13.36
CA VAL A 275 2.61 -10.46 13.15
C VAL A 275 3.19 -9.24 12.47
N THR A 276 2.59 -8.83 11.37
CA THR A 276 2.90 -7.59 10.66
C THR A 276 1.63 -6.92 10.16
N ALA A 277 1.76 -5.71 9.63
CA ALA A 277 0.66 -4.96 9.07
C ALA A 277 1.10 -4.22 7.80
N GLY A 278 0.25 -4.23 6.79
CA GLY A 278 0.47 -3.48 5.55
C GLY A 278 0.49 -1.96 5.78
N ALA A 279 1.06 -1.23 4.84
CA ALA A 279 1.29 0.22 4.92
C ALA A 279 0.00 1.06 5.07
N SER A 280 -1.17 0.48 4.83
CA SER A 280 -2.49 1.10 5.00
C SER A 280 -3.28 0.61 6.23
N ALA A 281 -2.71 -0.29 7.05
CA ALA A 281 -3.37 -0.84 8.22
C ALA A 281 -3.01 -0.05 9.50
N PRO A 282 -3.99 0.42 10.28
CA PRO A 282 -3.73 1.14 11.52
C PRO A 282 -3.20 0.22 12.62
N GLU A 283 -2.33 0.75 13.49
CA GLU A 283 -1.73 0.02 14.62
C GLU A 283 -2.79 -0.52 15.61
N ALA A 284 -3.94 0.13 15.69
CA ALA A 284 -5.06 -0.36 16.53
C ALA A 284 -5.51 -1.79 16.16
N LEU A 285 -5.42 -2.17 14.87
CA LEU A 285 -5.75 -3.54 14.45
C LEU A 285 -4.69 -4.56 14.91
N VAL A 286 -3.43 -4.16 14.97
CA VAL A 286 -2.35 -4.99 15.51
C VAL A 286 -2.55 -5.20 17.01
N SER A 287 -2.82 -4.13 17.75
CA SER A 287 -3.11 -4.19 19.18
C SER A 287 -4.31 -5.09 19.46
N ALA A 288 -5.41 -4.95 18.72
CA ALA A 288 -6.61 -5.78 18.85
C ALA A 288 -6.31 -7.27 18.57
N LEU A 289 -5.45 -7.58 17.61
CA LEU A 289 -5.02 -8.96 17.36
C LEU A 289 -4.22 -9.52 18.53
N ILE A 290 -3.26 -8.77 19.07
CA ILE A 290 -2.46 -9.20 20.22
C ILE A 290 -3.35 -9.41 21.46
N GLU A 291 -4.33 -8.56 21.70
CA GLU A 291 -5.32 -8.71 22.76
C GLU A 291 -6.16 -10.00 22.56
N ALA A 292 -6.65 -10.24 21.35
CA ALA A 292 -7.42 -11.44 21.03
C ALA A 292 -6.59 -12.72 21.23
N LEU A 293 -5.31 -12.72 20.83
CA LEU A 293 -4.37 -13.82 21.09
C LEU A 293 -4.16 -13.98 22.62
N SER A 294 -3.97 -12.89 23.36
CA SER A 294 -3.75 -12.90 24.81
C SER A 294 -4.98 -13.38 25.60
N ALA A 295 -6.17 -13.26 25.04
CA ALA A 295 -7.37 -13.85 25.63
C ALA A 295 -7.34 -15.38 25.66
N ARG A 296 -6.62 -16.04 24.73
CA ARG A 296 -6.57 -17.51 24.56
C ARG A 296 -5.22 -18.13 24.92
N PHE A 297 -4.13 -17.38 24.81
CA PHE A 297 -2.76 -17.84 25.00
C PHE A 297 -2.04 -17.03 26.09
N ALA A 298 -0.98 -17.62 26.67
CA ALA A 298 0.02 -16.89 27.44
C ALA A 298 1.02 -16.27 26.46
N VAL A 299 0.71 -15.05 25.99
CA VAL A 299 1.46 -14.37 24.92
C VAL A 299 2.73 -13.71 25.47
N THR A 300 3.87 -13.95 24.80
CA THR A 300 5.09 -13.15 24.92
C THR A 300 5.34 -12.46 23.60
N VAL A 301 5.54 -11.14 23.61
CA VAL A 301 5.80 -10.35 22.39
C VAL A 301 7.29 -10.06 22.26
N GLU A 302 7.88 -10.43 21.14
CA GLU A 302 9.26 -10.13 20.76
C GLU A 302 9.23 -9.22 19.53
N GLU A 303 9.74 -7.98 19.64
CA GLU A 303 9.83 -7.10 18.48
C GLU A 303 11.02 -7.47 17.59
N VAL A 304 10.76 -7.65 16.29
CA VAL A 304 11.76 -7.90 15.24
C VAL A 304 11.93 -6.63 14.43
N ARG A 305 12.88 -5.80 14.82
CA ARG A 305 13.15 -4.50 14.19
C ARG A 305 14.28 -4.61 13.18
N VAL A 306 14.04 -4.15 11.96
CA VAL A 306 15.06 -4.10 10.88
C VAL A 306 15.56 -2.68 10.62
N THR A 307 14.69 -1.68 10.80
CA THR A 307 15.03 -0.26 10.63
C THR A 307 14.04 0.63 11.37
N GLU A 308 14.33 1.92 11.43
CA GLU A 308 13.42 2.96 11.91
C GLU A 308 13.00 3.87 10.75
N GLU A 309 11.78 4.36 10.79
CA GLU A 309 11.22 5.28 9.80
C GLU A 309 10.94 6.63 10.44
N ASP A 310 11.58 7.68 9.93
CA ASP A 310 11.44 9.07 10.38
C ASP A 310 10.85 9.99 9.29
N VAL A 311 10.38 9.40 8.19
CA VAL A 311 9.84 10.12 7.04
C VAL A 311 8.52 10.80 7.40
N VAL A 312 8.44 12.10 7.15
CA VAL A 312 7.22 12.90 7.30
C VAL A 312 6.96 13.69 6.02
N PHE A 313 5.77 13.62 5.49
CA PHE A 313 5.35 14.42 4.33
C PHE A 313 4.50 15.62 4.75
N LYS A 314 4.84 16.78 4.22
CA LYS A 314 4.08 18.03 4.47
C LYS A 314 2.68 17.93 3.87
N LEU A 315 1.70 18.50 4.57
CA LEU A 315 0.36 18.71 4.04
C LEU A 315 0.37 19.75 2.90
N PRO A 316 -0.61 19.66 1.97
CA PRO A 316 -0.81 20.72 0.98
C PRO A 316 -1.01 22.08 1.64
N ARG A 317 -0.45 23.15 1.04
CA ARG A 317 -0.52 24.50 1.61
C ARG A 317 -1.95 24.95 1.97
N VAL A 318 -2.92 24.57 1.16
CA VAL A 318 -4.33 24.88 1.39
C VAL A 318 -4.88 24.31 2.70
N LEU A 319 -4.24 23.27 3.27
CA LEU A 319 -4.60 22.62 4.54
C LEU A 319 -3.55 22.80 5.64
N ALA A 320 -2.41 23.40 5.34
CA ALA A 320 -1.28 23.52 6.27
C ALA A 320 -1.41 24.75 7.21
N GLU A 321 -2.31 25.68 6.90
CA GLU A 321 -2.49 26.92 7.68
C GLU A 321 -3.71 26.82 8.58
N GLN A 322 -3.44 26.71 9.85
CA GLN A 322 -4.09 27.42 10.96
C GLN A 322 -3.13 27.51 12.13
#